data_48e70e58bb6eaf43fc98ec61832257c2
#
_entry.id   48e70e58bb6eaf43fc98ec61832257c2
#
_cell.length_a   1.000
_cell.length_b   1.000
_cell.length_c   1.000
_cell.angle_alpha   90.00
_cell.angle_beta   90.00
_cell.angle_gamma   90.00
#
_symmetry.space_group_name_H-M   'P 1'
#
loop_
_entity.id
_entity.type
_entity.pdbx_description
1 polymer ?
#
loop_
_entity_poly.entity_id
_entity_poly.type
_entity_poly.pdbx_seq_one_letter_code
_entity_poly.pdbx_strand_id
1 'polypeptide(L)'
;MDFDLTATQQAVADVVTSVLDRDLTWQALVDGGVTALPVPERLGGDGVGLPEVATVLTEAGRHGAVTPALATLGLGVVALVDLASEEQQDRFLAGLVKGAKGGVLTAALNEPGAALPDRPATTFVNGRLSGTKIGVAYAEQADWMIVTADSAVVVVSPKADGVRMVRTPTSNGSDEYTVTFNDVAVADSDVLAGGAAHRVNQLALAAVGAYADGLVAGALRLTADYVANRKQFGKPLSTFQTVAAQLAEVYIASRTIDLAAKSVVWRLSEGRDADDDLDVLGYWIASQAAPVMQTCHHLHGGMGMDITYPMHRYYSTIKDLTRLLGGPSHRLDLVGAQCSSN
;
A
#
# COMPACT_ATOMS: atom_id res chain seq x y z
N MET A 1 -18.62 -10.30 13.95
CA MET A 1 -17.64 -10.00 12.88
C MET A 1 -16.61 -11.11 12.93
N ASP A 2 -16.52 -11.87 11.85
CA ASP A 2 -15.51 -12.93 11.71
C ASP A 2 -14.40 -12.37 10.83
N PHE A 3 -13.15 -12.46 11.27
CA PHE A 3 -11.97 -11.99 10.54
C PHE A 3 -11.11 -13.14 9.99
N ASP A 4 -11.63 -14.36 10.04
CA ASP A 4 -10.99 -15.49 9.37
C ASP A 4 -11.11 -15.32 7.84
N LEU A 5 -10.11 -15.81 7.13
CA LEU A 5 -10.12 -15.73 5.67
C LEU A 5 -11.26 -16.58 5.11
N THR A 6 -11.99 -16.03 4.15
CA THR A 6 -12.91 -16.82 3.33
C THR A 6 -12.15 -17.84 2.48
N ALA A 7 -12.86 -18.83 1.92
CA ALA A 7 -12.23 -19.82 1.03
C ALA A 7 -11.53 -19.14 -0.18
N THR A 8 -12.11 -18.09 -0.73
CA THR A 8 -11.51 -17.31 -1.83
C THR A 8 -10.25 -16.58 -1.37
N GLN A 9 -10.29 -15.91 -0.24
CA GLN A 9 -9.12 -15.22 0.32
C GLN A 9 -8.00 -16.21 0.65
N GLN A 10 -8.33 -17.39 1.19
CA GLN A 10 -7.33 -18.44 1.45
C GLN A 10 -6.69 -18.92 0.14
N ALA A 11 -7.47 -19.16 -0.90
CA ALA A 11 -6.93 -19.55 -2.20
C ALA A 11 -6.00 -18.47 -2.78
N VAL A 12 -6.37 -17.19 -2.67
CA VAL A 12 -5.52 -16.07 -3.08
C VAL A 12 -4.23 -16.02 -2.26
N ALA A 13 -4.31 -16.18 -0.94
CA ALA A 13 -3.14 -16.22 -0.07
C ALA A 13 -2.18 -17.35 -0.45
N ASP A 14 -2.71 -18.55 -0.71
CA ASP A 14 -1.93 -19.74 -1.09
C ASP A 14 -1.20 -19.52 -2.43
N VAL A 15 -1.87 -18.93 -3.43
CA VAL A 15 -1.28 -18.61 -4.73
C VAL A 15 -0.16 -17.59 -4.57
N VAL A 16 -0.42 -16.47 -3.88
CA VAL A 16 0.57 -15.39 -3.69
C VAL A 16 1.78 -15.90 -2.91
N THR A 17 1.55 -16.64 -1.82
CA THR A 17 2.61 -17.27 -1.04
C THR A 17 3.46 -18.22 -1.90
N SER A 18 2.82 -19.10 -2.68
CA SER A 18 3.52 -20.03 -3.57
C SER A 18 4.38 -19.32 -4.64
N VAL A 19 3.96 -18.16 -5.12
CA VAL A 19 4.73 -17.34 -6.05
C VAL A 19 5.91 -16.70 -5.34
N LEU A 20 5.67 -16.00 -4.22
CA LEU A 20 6.66 -15.19 -3.52
C LEU A 20 7.71 -16.02 -2.76
N ASP A 21 7.40 -17.25 -2.37
CA ASP A 21 8.38 -18.17 -1.81
C ASP A 21 9.47 -18.56 -2.83
N ARG A 22 9.17 -18.46 -4.13
CA ARG A 22 10.09 -18.79 -5.21
C ARG A 22 10.82 -17.56 -5.75
N ASP A 23 10.09 -16.46 -5.94
CA ASP A 23 10.63 -15.24 -6.54
C ASP A 23 9.83 -14.02 -6.07
N LEU A 24 10.53 -13.01 -5.51
CA LEU A 24 9.95 -11.77 -5.00
C LEU A 24 9.82 -10.67 -6.07
N THR A 25 9.97 -10.99 -7.35
CA THR A 25 9.91 -10.00 -8.43
C THR A 25 8.47 -9.68 -8.83
N TRP A 26 8.27 -8.49 -9.43
CA TRP A 26 7.01 -8.13 -10.06
C TRP A 26 6.60 -9.11 -11.16
N GLN A 27 7.57 -9.55 -11.98
CA GLN A 27 7.33 -10.49 -13.07
C GLN A 27 6.76 -11.82 -12.54
N ALA A 28 7.25 -12.31 -11.41
CA ALA A 28 6.71 -13.54 -10.80
C ALA A 28 5.23 -13.41 -10.42
N LEU A 29 4.80 -12.25 -9.88
CA LEU A 29 3.39 -11.97 -9.60
C LEU A 29 2.56 -11.90 -10.88
N VAL A 30 3.11 -11.32 -11.95
CA VAL A 30 2.47 -11.28 -13.28
C VAL A 30 2.30 -12.68 -13.85
N ASP A 31 3.37 -13.47 -13.88
CA ASP A 31 3.38 -14.83 -14.41
C ASP A 31 2.48 -15.77 -13.58
N GLY A 32 2.36 -15.50 -12.29
CA GLY A 32 1.44 -16.18 -11.37
C GLY A 32 -0.03 -15.75 -11.50
N GLY A 33 -0.36 -14.80 -12.40
CA GLY A 33 -1.72 -14.31 -12.62
C GLY A 33 -2.25 -13.37 -11.53
N VAL A 34 -1.41 -13.02 -10.52
CA VAL A 34 -1.85 -12.21 -9.35
C VAL A 34 -2.34 -10.84 -9.77
N THR A 35 -1.75 -10.25 -10.81
CA THR A 35 -2.13 -8.91 -11.30
C THR A 35 -3.50 -8.89 -11.98
N ALA A 36 -3.98 -10.03 -12.46
CA ALA A 36 -5.28 -10.16 -13.12
C ALA A 36 -6.44 -10.38 -12.14
N LEU A 37 -6.16 -10.83 -10.90
CA LEU A 37 -7.19 -11.17 -9.91
C LEU A 37 -8.27 -10.08 -9.74
N PRO A 38 -7.95 -8.79 -9.50
CA PRO A 38 -8.98 -7.76 -9.30
C PRO A 38 -9.57 -7.20 -10.59
N VAL A 39 -9.04 -7.57 -11.75
CA VAL A 39 -9.55 -7.09 -13.04
C VAL A 39 -10.90 -7.77 -13.34
N PRO A 40 -11.92 -7.04 -13.84
CA PRO A 40 -13.21 -7.61 -14.15
C PRO A 40 -13.15 -8.83 -15.10
N GLU A 41 -14.00 -9.82 -14.86
CA GLU A 41 -14.06 -11.07 -15.65
C GLU A 41 -14.23 -10.81 -17.16
N ARG A 42 -15.04 -9.78 -17.54
CA ARG A 42 -15.23 -9.37 -18.94
C ARG A 42 -13.94 -8.95 -19.65
N LEU A 43 -12.90 -8.58 -18.88
CA LEU A 43 -11.56 -8.23 -19.37
C LEU A 43 -10.58 -9.40 -19.29
N GLY A 44 -10.98 -10.51 -18.70
CA GLY A 44 -10.18 -11.73 -18.53
C GLY A 44 -9.47 -11.84 -17.19
N GLY A 45 -9.90 -11.07 -16.19
CA GLY A 45 -9.50 -11.23 -14.79
C GLY A 45 -10.48 -12.09 -14.00
N ASP A 46 -10.33 -12.16 -12.69
CA ASP A 46 -11.19 -12.95 -11.79
C ASP A 46 -12.24 -12.09 -11.06
N GLY A 47 -12.19 -10.76 -11.21
CA GLY A 47 -13.17 -9.82 -10.64
C GLY A 47 -13.22 -9.80 -9.12
N VAL A 48 -12.13 -10.20 -8.43
CA VAL A 48 -12.10 -10.21 -6.96
C VAL A 48 -12.10 -8.79 -6.38
N GLY A 49 -12.65 -8.65 -5.18
CA GLY A 49 -12.85 -7.37 -4.54
C GLY A 49 -11.67 -6.86 -3.69
N LEU A 50 -11.94 -5.77 -2.97
CA LEU A 50 -10.99 -5.17 -2.04
C LEU A 50 -10.45 -6.17 -0.98
N PRO A 51 -11.26 -7.10 -0.41
CA PRO A 51 -10.74 -8.05 0.59
C PRO A 51 -9.65 -8.98 0.04
N GLU A 52 -9.80 -9.44 -1.19
CA GLU A 52 -8.83 -10.31 -1.85
C GLU A 52 -7.57 -9.53 -2.25
N VAL A 53 -7.72 -8.28 -2.75
CA VAL A 53 -6.58 -7.40 -3.00
C VAL A 53 -5.81 -7.12 -1.70
N ALA A 54 -6.51 -6.87 -0.61
CA ALA A 54 -5.88 -6.72 0.71
C ALA A 54 -5.10 -7.98 1.11
N THR A 55 -5.64 -9.17 0.83
CA THR A 55 -4.93 -10.44 1.05
C THR A 55 -3.65 -10.53 0.22
N VAL A 56 -3.68 -10.18 -1.06
CA VAL A 56 -2.47 -10.10 -1.91
C VAL A 56 -1.42 -9.19 -1.29
N LEU A 57 -1.83 -7.99 -0.84
CA LEU A 57 -0.92 -7.00 -0.27
C LEU A 57 -0.36 -7.45 1.08
N THR A 58 -1.18 -8.08 1.93
CA THR A 58 -0.72 -8.65 3.19
C THR A 58 0.34 -9.73 2.94
N GLU A 59 0.13 -10.64 1.98
CA GLU A 59 1.13 -11.67 1.66
C GLU A 59 2.40 -11.07 1.04
N ALA A 60 2.29 -10.07 0.15
CA ALA A 60 3.43 -9.34 -0.37
C ALA A 60 4.24 -8.66 0.76
N GLY A 61 3.56 -8.06 1.73
CA GLY A 61 4.16 -7.51 2.93
C GLY A 61 4.87 -8.57 3.78
N ARG A 62 4.23 -9.72 4.03
CA ARG A 62 4.82 -10.84 4.82
C ARG A 62 6.13 -11.36 4.25
N HIS A 63 6.26 -11.34 2.94
CA HIS A 63 7.49 -11.75 2.23
C HIS A 63 8.51 -10.61 2.11
N GLY A 64 8.17 -9.39 2.54
CA GLY A 64 9.02 -8.21 2.35
C GLY A 64 9.30 -7.92 0.88
N ALA A 65 8.30 -8.17 0.01
CA ALA A 65 8.41 -7.97 -1.42
C ALA A 65 8.31 -6.48 -1.77
N VAL A 66 9.39 -5.90 -2.29
CA VAL A 66 9.43 -4.52 -2.76
C VAL A 66 9.18 -4.51 -4.27
N THR A 67 7.91 -4.37 -4.64
CA THR A 67 7.42 -4.47 -6.02
C THR A 67 6.35 -3.40 -6.28
N PRO A 68 5.93 -3.17 -7.53
CA PRO A 68 4.79 -2.30 -7.85
C PRO A 68 3.43 -2.75 -7.30
N ALA A 69 3.32 -3.86 -6.56
CA ALA A 69 2.04 -4.43 -6.14
C ALA A 69 1.15 -3.45 -5.38
N LEU A 70 1.68 -2.74 -4.37
CA LEU A 70 0.90 -1.72 -3.64
C LEU A 70 0.44 -0.61 -4.59
N ALA A 71 1.33 -0.05 -5.41
CA ALA A 71 1.00 1.02 -6.34
C ALA A 71 -0.05 0.58 -7.37
N THR A 72 0.15 -0.60 -7.96
CA THR A 72 -0.70 -1.10 -9.05
C THR A 72 -2.03 -1.63 -8.54
N LEU A 73 -2.02 -2.60 -7.64
CA LEU A 73 -3.24 -3.26 -7.18
C LEU A 73 -3.97 -2.40 -6.14
N GLY A 74 -3.25 -1.92 -5.13
CA GLY A 74 -3.83 -1.21 -3.99
C GLY A 74 -4.22 0.23 -4.27
N LEU A 75 -3.40 0.97 -5.02
CA LEU A 75 -3.68 2.39 -5.29
C LEU A 75 -4.32 2.61 -6.66
N GLY A 76 -3.98 1.78 -7.66
CA GLY A 76 -4.46 1.91 -9.04
C GLY A 76 -5.74 1.15 -9.31
N VAL A 77 -5.65 -0.20 -9.28
CA VAL A 77 -6.75 -1.07 -9.74
C VAL A 77 -7.99 -0.93 -8.87
N VAL A 78 -7.84 -0.94 -7.54
CA VAL A 78 -8.98 -0.84 -6.62
C VAL A 78 -9.78 0.45 -6.88
N ALA A 79 -9.07 1.59 -7.08
CA ALA A 79 -9.74 2.85 -7.37
C ALA A 79 -10.42 2.86 -8.75
N LEU A 80 -9.80 2.26 -9.79
CA LEU A 80 -10.41 2.18 -11.12
C LEU A 80 -11.61 1.23 -11.14
N VAL A 81 -11.57 0.11 -10.42
CA VAL A 81 -12.72 -0.81 -10.32
C VAL A 81 -13.89 -0.14 -9.60
N ASP A 82 -13.62 0.68 -8.57
CA ASP A 82 -14.66 1.37 -7.78
C ASP A 82 -15.28 2.57 -8.50
N LEU A 83 -14.46 3.36 -9.24
CA LEU A 83 -14.85 4.69 -9.72
C LEU A 83 -15.00 4.81 -11.23
N ALA A 84 -14.36 3.94 -12.02
CA ALA A 84 -14.31 4.07 -13.46
C ALA A 84 -15.53 3.43 -14.14
N SER A 85 -16.00 4.02 -15.24
CA SER A 85 -16.99 3.38 -16.14
C SER A 85 -16.40 2.13 -16.80
N GLU A 86 -17.25 1.26 -17.35
CA GLU A 86 -16.79 0.07 -18.07
C GLU A 86 -15.83 0.41 -19.22
N GLU A 87 -16.11 1.48 -19.98
CA GLU A 87 -15.22 1.95 -21.07
C GLU A 87 -13.84 2.40 -20.53
N GLN A 88 -13.84 3.09 -19.40
CA GLN A 88 -12.60 3.49 -18.72
C GLN A 88 -11.84 2.27 -18.18
N GLN A 89 -12.52 1.32 -17.56
CA GLN A 89 -11.92 0.06 -17.11
C GLN A 89 -11.32 -0.73 -18.29
N ASP A 90 -12.00 -0.82 -19.42
CA ASP A 90 -11.51 -1.47 -20.64
C ASP A 90 -10.21 -0.84 -21.13
N ARG A 91 -10.12 0.48 -21.05
CA ARG A 91 -8.96 1.24 -21.50
C ARG A 91 -7.79 1.16 -20.51
N PHE A 92 -8.05 1.33 -19.22
CA PHE A 92 -6.99 1.48 -18.22
C PHE A 92 -6.50 0.17 -17.60
N LEU A 93 -7.35 -0.89 -17.56
CA LEU A 93 -7.02 -2.16 -16.96
C LEU A 93 -6.55 -3.23 -17.95
N ALA A 94 -6.77 -3.04 -19.26
CA ALA A 94 -6.44 -4.05 -20.26
C ALA A 94 -4.95 -4.47 -20.27
N GLY A 95 -4.05 -3.56 -19.91
CA GLY A 95 -2.61 -3.81 -19.85
C GLY A 95 -2.21 -4.84 -18.79
N LEU A 96 -2.99 -4.96 -17.72
CA LEU A 96 -2.72 -5.88 -16.60
C LEU A 96 -2.93 -7.36 -16.97
N VAL A 97 -3.84 -7.64 -17.91
CA VAL A 97 -4.20 -9.00 -18.30
C VAL A 97 -3.49 -9.42 -19.60
N LYS A 98 -3.34 -8.48 -20.56
CA LYS A 98 -2.84 -8.76 -21.90
C LYS A 98 -1.34 -8.55 -22.08
N GLY A 99 -0.70 -7.89 -21.14
CA GLY A 99 0.70 -7.52 -21.24
C GLY A 99 1.63 -8.60 -20.71
N ALA A 100 2.55 -9.12 -21.54
CA ALA A 100 3.58 -10.08 -21.13
C ALA A 100 4.53 -9.55 -20.02
N LYS A 101 4.51 -8.24 -19.74
CA LYS A 101 5.32 -7.59 -18.69
C LYS A 101 4.48 -7.14 -17.48
N GLY A 102 3.15 -7.38 -17.50
CA GLY A 102 2.22 -6.82 -16.54
C GLY A 102 2.24 -5.29 -16.55
N GLY A 103 1.10 -4.67 -16.80
CA GLY A 103 0.98 -3.21 -16.72
C GLY A 103 1.28 -2.71 -15.30
N VAL A 104 1.77 -1.49 -15.19
CA VAL A 104 1.94 -0.81 -13.91
C VAL A 104 0.98 0.35 -13.84
N LEU A 105 0.23 0.43 -12.76
CA LEU A 105 -0.61 1.56 -12.42
C LEU A 105 -0.06 2.24 -11.16
N THR A 106 -0.35 3.50 -10.99
CA THR A 106 0.00 4.22 -9.77
C THR A 106 -1.02 5.31 -9.47
N ALA A 107 -0.94 5.88 -8.25
CA ALA A 107 -1.74 7.01 -7.86
C ALA A 107 -0.88 8.13 -7.29
N ALA A 108 -1.15 9.35 -7.74
CA ALA A 108 -0.51 10.58 -7.32
C ALA A 108 -1.45 11.30 -6.33
N LEU A 109 -1.29 11.02 -5.04
CA LEU A 109 -2.20 11.43 -3.98
C LEU A 109 -1.62 12.56 -3.13
N ASN A 110 -0.41 12.38 -2.60
CA ASN A 110 0.22 13.31 -1.67
C ASN A 110 0.69 14.59 -2.35
N GLU A 111 0.62 15.68 -1.62
CA GLU A 111 1.09 17.01 -2.05
C GLU A 111 2.15 17.56 -1.11
N PRO A 112 2.97 18.53 -1.52
CA PRO A 112 3.90 19.18 -0.61
C PRO A 112 3.18 19.71 0.64
N GLY A 113 3.54 19.16 1.81
CA GLY A 113 2.94 19.54 3.09
C GLY A 113 1.56 18.93 3.41
N ALA A 114 0.99 18.07 2.54
CA ALA A 114 -0.30 17.43 2.76
C ALA A 114 -0.28 15.95 2.33
N ALA A 115 -0.44 15.05 3.30
CA ALA A 115 -0.56 13.63 3.04
C ALA A 115 -2.03 13.23 2.88
N LEU A 116 -2.36 12.60 1.77
CA LEU A 116 -3.70 12.14 1.41
C LEU A 116 -4.78 13.22 1.64
N PRO A 117 -4.64 14.42 1.06
CA PRO A 117 -5.60 15.50 1.31
C PRO A 117 -6.96 15.19 0.66
N ASP A 118 -8.04 15.39 1.40
CA ASP A 118 -9.41 15.31 0.87
C ASP A 118 -9.74 16.52 -0.03
N ARG A 119 -9.00 17.61 0.17
CA ARG A 119 -9.07 18.83 -0.66
C ARG A 119 -7.69 19.12 -1.23
N PRO A 120 -7.33 18.48 -2.34
CA PRO A 120 -6.04 18.70 -2.99
C PRO A 120 -5.87 20.17 -3.44
N ALA A 121 -4.63 20.65 -3.40
CA ALA A 121 -4.26 21.94 -3.99
C ALA A 121 -4.00 21.82 -5.50
N THR A 122 -3.78 20.60 -6.03
CA THR A 122 -3.74 20.35 -7.47
C THR A 122 -5.09 20.68 -8.07
N THR A 123 -5.12 21.52 -9.11
CA THR A 123 -6.35 22.04 -9.72
C THR A 123 -6.68 21.33 -11.03
N PHE A 124 -7.98 21.10 -11.26
CA PHE A 124 -8.50 20.63 -12.54
C PHE A 124 -9.61 21.58 -13.02
N VAL A 125 -9.28 22.44 -14.01
CA VAL A 125 -10.18 23.47 -14.51
C VAL A 125 -10.19 23.46 -16.03
N ASN A 126 -11.39 23.43 -16.63
CA ASN A 126 -11.57 23.47 -18.09
C ASN A 126 -10.75 22.41 -18.85
N GLY A 127 -10.69 21.18 -18.33
CA GLY A 127 -9.93 20.09 -18.94
C GLY A 127 -8.40 20.22 -18.80
N ARG A 128 -7.93 21.05 -17.86
CA ARG A 128 -6.49 21.29 -17.61
C ARG A 128 -6.12 20.97 -16.18
N LEU A 129 -5.09 20.14 -16.02
CA LEU A 129 -4.55 19.72 -14.73
C LEU A 129 -3.26 20.47 -14.42
N SER A 130 -3.19 21.09 -13.24
CA SER A 130 -2.01 21.82 -12.77
C SER A 130 -1.77 21.59 -11.29
N GLY A 131 -0.53 21.29 -10.90
CA GLY A 131 -0.14 21.07 -9.51
C GLY A 131 1.10 20.22 -9.37
N THR A 132 1.41 19.84 -8.13
CA THR A 132 2.56 18.99 -7.82
C THR A 132 2.16 17.90 -6.86
N LYS A 133 2.49 16.67 -7.20
CA LYS A 133 2.32 15.47 -6.36
C LYS A 133 3.67 14.92 -5.96
N ILE A 134 3.78 14.44 -4.73
CA ILE A 134 5.00 13.85 -4.17
C ILE A 134 4.78 12.40 -3.78
N GLY A 135 5.86 11.64 -3.69
CA GLY A 135 5.78 10.24 -3.24
C GLY A 135 5.06 9.32 -4.24
N VAL A 136 5.09 9.64 -5.53
CA VAL A 136 4.40 8.85 -6.56
C VAL A 136 5.28 7.66 -6.93
N ALA A 137 4.90 6.48 -6.42
CA ALA A 137 5.66 5.25 -6.63
C ALA A 137 5.54 4.77 -8.07
N TYR A 138 6.67 4.36 -8.66
CA TYR A 138 6.78 3.76 -10.00
C TYR A 138 6.18 4.62 -11.14
N ALA A 139 6.11 5.95 -10.99
CA ALA A 139 5.47 6.84 -11.95
C ALA A 139 6.04 6.74 -13.37
N GLU A 140 7.37 6.60 -13.52
CA GLU A 140 8.01 6.49 -14.83
C GLU A 140 7.69 5.16 -15.55
N GLN A 141 7.43 4.11 -14.78
CA GLN A 141 7.10 2.78 -15.29
C GLN A 141 5.60 2.59 -15.52
N ALA A 142 4.77 3.49 -14.95
CA ALA A 142 3.33 3.37 -15.01
C ALA A 142 2.78 3.60 -16.43
N ASP A 143 1.78 2.82 -16.80
CA ASP A 143 0.97 3.06 -18.00
C ASP A 143 0.03 4.24 -17.75
N TRP A 144 -0.55 4.30 -16.54
CA TRP A 144 -1.49 5.32 -16.12
C TRP A 144 -1.27 5.73 -14.65
N MET A 145 -1.52 7.00 -14.37
CA MET A 145 -1.55 7.58 -13.02
C MET A 145 -2.96 8.09 -12.70
N ILE A 146 -3.50 7.68 -11.56
CA ILE A 146 -4.69 8.30 -10.97
C ILE A 146 -4.22 9.54 -10.22
N VAL A 147 -4.81 10.69 -10.50
CA VAL A 147 -4.44 11.97 -9.87
C VAL A 147 -5.66 12.57 -9.19
N THR A 148 -5.56 12.82 -7.89
CA THR A 148 -6.58 13.57 -7.15
C THR A 148 -6.38 15.06 -7.34
N ALA A 149 -7.44 15.79 -7.70
CA ALA A 149 -7.48 17.24 -7.86
C ALA A 149 -8.63 17.84 -7.03
N ASP A 150 -8.67 19.16 -6.94
CA ASP A 150 -9.63 19.95 -6.14
C ASP A 150 -11.10 19.63 -6.46
N SER A 151 -11.41 19.34 -7.69
CA SER A 151 -12.79 19.15 -8.20
C SER A 151 -13.01 17.79 -8.88
N ALA A 152 -11.96 16.96 -9.06
CA ALA A 152 -12.05 15.72 -9.79
C ALA A 152 -10.95 14.72 -9.41
N VAL A 153 -11.16 13.47 -9.80
CA VAL A 153 -10.11 12.46 -9.94
C VAL A 153 -9.95 12.16 -11.42
N VAL A 154 -8.73 12.24 -11.90
CA VAL A 154 -8.43 12.09 -13.33
C VAL A 154 -7.39 10.99 -13.55
N VAL A 155 -7.39 10.38 -14.74
CA VAL A 155 -6.38 9.43 -15.16
C VAL A 155 -5.48 10.08 -16.20
N VAL A 156 -4.16 10.07 -15.95
CA VAL A 156 -3.17 10.76 -16.78
C VAL A 156 -2.06 9.79 -17.19
N SER A 157 -1.63 9.86 -18.45
CA SER A 157 -0.41 9.16 -18.87
C SER A 157 0.83 9.87 -18.30
N PRO A 158 1.81 9.14 -17.75
CA PRO A 158 3.09 9.69 -17.35
C PRO A 158 3.83 10.43 -18.47
N LYS A 159 3.48 10.09 -19.72
CA LYS A 159 4.10 10.63 -20.94
C LYS A 159 3.32 11.79 -21.57
N ALA A 160 2.26 12.27 -20.90
CA ALA A 160 1.47 13.39 -21.41
C ALA A 160 2.30 14.68 -21.41
N ASP A 161 2.04 15.54 -22.41
CA ASP A 161 2.67 16.83 -22.50
C ASP A 161 2.34 17.67 -21.26
N GLY A 162 3.34 18.32 -20.68
CA GLY A 162 3.22 19.09 -19.44
C GLY A 162 3.49 18.28 -18.16
N VAL A 163 3.63 16.96 -18.22
CA VAL A 163 4.05 16.14 -17.08
C VAL A 163 5.56 16.16 -16.93
N ARG A 164 6.04 16.50 -15.75
CA ARG A 164 7.46 16.44 -15.39
C ARG A 164 7.64 15.56 -14.15
N MET A 165 8.64 14.69 -14.18
CA MET A 165 8.96 13.79 -13.10
C MET A 165 10.39 13.99 -12.63
N VAL A 166 10.58 14.02 -11.32
CA VAL A 166 11.91 14.06 -10.69
C VAL A 166 11.97 12.90 -9.71
N ARG A 167 12.92 11.99 -9.92
CA ARG A 167 13.11 10.84 -9.03
C ARG A 167 13.50 11.31 -7.64
N THR A 168 12.85 10.75 -6.62
CA THR A 168 13.13 10.99 -5.20
C THR A 168 13.65 9.72 -4.54
N PRO A 169 14.62 9.82 -3.61
CA PRO A 169 15.15 8.64 -2.93
C PRO A 169 14.12 8.06 -1.96
N THR A 170 14.03 6.73 -1.90
CA THR A 170 13.26 5.98 -0.92
C THR A 170 14.18 5.23 0.03
N SER A 171 13.66 4.83 1.20
CA SER A 171 14.42 4.02 2.15
C SER A 171 14.60 2.58 1.66
N ASN A 172 13.62 2.04 0.94
CA ASN A 172 13.63 0.66 0.44
C ASN A 172 14.24 0.49 -0.95
N GLY A 173 14.67 1.59 -1.60
CA GLY A 173 15.29 1.59 -2.93
C GLY A 173 14.31 1.49 -4.09
N SER A 174 12.99 1.48 -3.85
CA SER A 174 11.99 1.52 -4.94
C SER A 174 12.01 2.85 -5.67
N ASP A 175 11.49 2.83 -6.90
CA ASP A 175 11.38 4.04 -7.71
C ASP A 175 10.20 4.91 -7.24
N GLU A 176 10.48 6.16 -6.92
CA GLU A 176 9.50 7.15 -6.48
C GLU A 176 9.81 8.51 -7.10
N TYR A 177 8.77 9.31 -7.33
CA TYR A 177 8.89 10.57 -8.05
C TYR A 177 8.09 11.69 -7.40
N THR A 178 8.62 12.91 -7.53
CA THR A 178 7.82 14.13 -7.51
C THR A 178 7.33 14.37 -8.93
N VAL A 179 6.01 14.49 -9.11
CA VAL A 179 5.36 14.70 -10.40
C VAL A 179 4.73 16.08 -10.43
N THR A 180 5.12 16.89 -11.41
CA THR A 180 4.53 18.22 -11.64
C THR A 180 3.70 18.21 -12.91
N PHE A 181 2.48 18.68 -12.81
CA PHE A 181 1.53 18.88 -13.91
C PHE A 181 1.50 20.36 -14.27
N ASN A 182 1.90 20.70 -15.48
CA ASN A 182 1.94 22.06 -16.00
C ASN A 182 0.90 22.19 -17.13
N ASP A 183 -0.32 22.56 -16.80
CA ASP A 183 -1.40 22.76 -17.76
C ASP A 183 -1.65 21.52 -18.66
N VAL A 184 -1.61 20.31 -18.03
CA VAL A 184 -1.77 19.04 -18.75
C VAL A 184 -3.21 18.90 -19.25
N ALA A 185 -3.38 18.65 -20.56
CA ALA A 185 -4.68 18.40 -21.14
C ALA A 185 -5.21 17.02 -20.72
N VAL A 186 -6.42 17.00 -20.18
CA VAL A 186 -7.13 15.77 -19.78
C VAL A 186 -8.48 15.76 -20.50
N ALA A 187 -8.76 14.68 -21.20
CA ALA A 187 -10.04 14.52 -21.89
C ALA A 187 -11.16 14.21 -20.87
N ASP A 188 -12.41 14.57 -21.20
CA ASP A 188 -13.56 14.25 -20.34
C ASP A 188 -13.70 12.73 -20.11
N SER A 189 -13.30 11.90 -21.08
CA SER A 189 -13.25 10.45 -20.95
C SER A 189 -12.23 9.92 -19.93
N ASP A 190 -11.33 10.77 -19.45
CA ASP A 190 -10.27 10.43 -18.50
C ASP A 190 -10.58 10.97 -17.09
N VAL A 191 -11.74 11.61 -16.92
CA VAL A 191 -12.28 12.05 -15.63
C VAL A 191 -13.11 10.91 -15.04
N LEU A 192 -12.78 10.49 -13.81
CA LEU A 192 -13.55 9.45 -13.13
C LEU A 192 -14.84 10.04 -12.57
N ALA A 193 -15.98 9.51 -13.00
CA ALA A 193 -17.28 9.97 -12.57
C ALA A 193 -17.51 9.63 -11.08
N GLY A 194 -17.87 10.63 -10.29
CA GLY A 194 -18.06 10.45 -8.84
C GLY A 194 -16.76 10.33 -8.04
N GLY A 195 -15.61 10.53 -8.69
CA GLY A 195 -14.30 10.49 -8.05
C GLY A 195 -14.10 11.65 -7.09
N ALA A 196 -14.39 11.46 -5.82
CA ALA A 196 -13.91 12.33 -4.76
C ALA A 196 -12.53 11.87 -4.29
N ALA A 197 -11.63 12.82 -4.06
CA ALA A 197 -10.30 12.53 -3.51
C ALA A 197 -10.41 11.70 -2.22
N HIS A 198 -11.40 12.01 -1.37
CA HIS A 198 -11.70 11.27 -0.16
C HIS A 198 -11.87 9.76 -0.41
N ARG A 199 -12.69 9.35 -1.39
CA ARG A 199 -12.90 7.92 -1.68
C ARG A 199 -11.61 7.22 -2.14
N VAL A 200 -10.81 7.86 -2.99
CA VAL A 200 -9.50 7.34 -3.39
C VAL A 200 -8.57 7.19 -2.19
N ASN A 201 -8.57 8.18 -1.29
CA ASN A 201 -7.77 8.15 -0.06
C ASN A 201 -8.21 7.02 0.90
N GLN A 202 -9.51 6.75 1.03
CA GLN A 202 -10.04 5.62 1.82
C GLN A 202 -9.48 4.29 1.29
N LEU A 203 -9.61 4.05 -0.02
CA LEU A 203 -9.13 2.82 -0.67
C LEU A 203 -7.61 2.68 -0.57
N ALA A 204 -6.89 3.78 -0.79
CA ALA A 204 -5.44 3.82 -0.68
C ALA A 204 -4.96 3.50 0.75
N LEU A 205 -5.61 4.09 1.77
CA LEU A 205 -5.24 3.85 3.16
C LEU A 205 -5.55 2.42 3.60
N ALA A 206 -6.66 1.83 3.13
CA ALA A 206 -6.95 0.41 3.35
C ALA A 206 -5.88 -0.51 2.74
N ALA A 207 -5.45 -0.23 1.50
CA ALA A 207 -4.40 -0.97 0.83
C ALA A 207 -3.03 -0.84 1.53
N VAL A 208 -2.67 0.39 1.94
CA VAL A 208 -1.46 0.64 2.75
C VAL A 208 -1.54 -0.11 4.08
N GLY A 209 -2.73 -0.16 4.69
CA GLY A 209 -2.98 -0.90 5.93
C GLY A 209 -2.71 -2.38 5.80
N ALA A 210 -3.24 -3.01 4.77
CA ALA A 210 -3.04 -4.42 4.49
C ALA A 210 -1.56 -4.76 4.22
N TYR A 211 -0.87 -3.92 3.44
CA TYR A 211 0.55 -4.12 3.17
C TYR A 211 1.42 -3.93 4.42
N ALA A 212 1.13 -2.92 5.24
CA ALA A 212 1.82 -2.67 6.51
C ALA A 212 1.61 -3.80 7.52
N ASP A 213 0.39 -4.35 7.63
CA ASP A 213 0.11 -5.56 8.42
C ASP A 213 1.03 -6.70 8.02
N GLY A 214 1.09 -7.00 6.73
CA GLY A 214 1.97 -8.04 6.21
C GLY A 214 3.44 -7.81 6.57
N LEU A 215 3.94 -6.59 6.40
CA LEU A 215 5.33 -6.24 6.73
C LEU A 215 5.63 -6.48 8.22
N VAL A 216 4.74 -6.05 9.11
CA VAL A 216 4.94 -6.22 10.56
C VAL A 216 4.84 -7.69 10.95
N ALA A 217 3.89 -8.44 10.41
CA ALA A 217 3.75 -9.87 10.63
C ALA A 217 4.97 -10.67 10.11
N GLY A 218 5.50 -10.32 8.93
CA GLY A 218 6.70 -10.94 8.37
C GLY A 218 7.94 -10.69 9.22
N ALA A 219 8.14 -9.44 9.66
CA ALA A 219 9.25 -9.08 10.55
C ALA A 219 9.15 -9.78 11.92
N LEU A 220 7.95 -9.86 12.49
CA LEU A 220 7.68 -10.60 13.73
C LEU A 220 8.05 -12.09 13.58
N ARG A 221 7.57 -12.75 12.53
CA ARG A 221 7.88 -14.16 12.25
C ARG A 221 9.39 -14.38 12.14
N LEU A 222 10.05 -13.58 11.29
CA LEU A 222 11.49 -13.65 11.08
C LEU A 222 12.28 -13.48 12.40
N THR A 223 11.83 -12.54 13.25
CA THR A 223 12.47 -12.27 14.54
C THR A 223 12.22 -13.40 15.54
N ALA A 224 10.99 -13.91 15.62
CA ALA A 224 10.64 -15.03 16.50
C ALA A 224 11.48 -16.27 16.17
N ASP A 225 11.58 -16.61 14.88
CA ASP A 225 12.38 -17.76 14.41
C ASP A 225 13.87 -17.54 14.72
N TYR A 226 14.38 -16.33 14.53
CA TYR A 226 15.78 -16.01 14.83
C TYR A 226 16.10 -16.17 16.32
N VAL A 227 15.32 -15.56 17.22
CA VAL A 227 15.60 -15.63 18.68
C VAL A 227 15.36 -17.01 19.27
N ALA A 228 14.48 -17.82 18.67
CA ALA A 228 14.25 -19.20 19.08
C ALA A 228 15.44 -20.12 18.75
N ASN A 229 16.13 -19.85 17.64
CA ASN A 229 17.24 -20.69 17.15
C ASN A 229 18.62 -20.16 17.53
N ARG A 230 18.79 -18.84 17.67
CA ARG A 230 20.07 -18.22 18.02
C ARG A 230 20.41 -18.45 19.48
N LYS A 231 21.56 -19.07 19.74
CA LYS A 231 22.06 -19.34 21.11
C LYS A 231 23.16 -18.35 21.48
N GLN A 232 23.05 -17.80 22.69
CA GLN A 232 24.11 -17.03 23.37
C GLN A 232 24.08 -17.40 24.86
N PHE A 233 25.23 -17.35 25.53
CA PHE A 233 25.36 -17.74 26.95
C PHE A 233 24.80 -19.15 27.23
N GLY A 234 24.96 -20.07 26.28
CA GLY A 234 24.56 -21.49 26.40
C GLY A 234 23.07 -21.80 26.18
N LYS A 235 22.23 -20.80 25.86
CA LYS A 235 20.77 -21.00 25.67
C LYS A 235 20.19 -20.11 24.56
N PRO A 236 18.99 -20.46 24.02
CA PRO A 236 18.33 -19.61 23.01
C PRO A 236 18.04 -18.21 23.52
N LEU A 237 18.11 -17.19 22.62
CA LEU A 237 17.82 -15.80 22.99
C LEU A 237 16.39 -15.63 23.52
N SER A 238 15.43 -16.37 22.99
CA SER A 238 14.01 -16.34 23.42
C SER A 238 13.81 -16.68 24.90
N THR A 239 14.79 -17.34 25.56
CA THR A 239 14.70 -17.66 26.99
C THR A 239 15.06 -16.51 27.93
N PHE A 240 15.55 -15.37 27.39
CA PHE A 240 15.84 -14.18 28.20
C PHE A 240 14.55 -13.34 28.33
N GLN A 241 14.22 -12.95 29.58
CA GLN A 241 12.98 -12.21 29.88
C GLN A 241 12.84 -10.91 29.08
N THR A 242 13.92 -10.15 28.90
CA THR A 242 13.90 -8.91 28.12
C THR A 242 13.57 -9.18 26.65
N VAL A 243 14.15 -10.24 26.07
CA VAL A 243 13.86 -10.63 24.68
C VAL A 243 12.39 -11.06 24.52
N ALA A 244 11.90 -11.86 25.48
CA ALA A 244 10.49 -12.29 25.48
C ALA A 244 9.53 -11.11 25.62
N ALA A 245 9.83 -10.13 26.51
CA ALA A 245 9.02 -8.93 26.69
C ALA A 245 9.01 -8.06 25.40
N GLN A 246 10.16 -7.81 24.78
CA GLN A 246 10.26 -7.05 23.53
C GLN A 246 9.50 -7.73 22.39
N LEU A 247 9.59 -9.06 22.27
CA LEU A 247 8.85 -9.79 21.25
C LEU A 247 7.33 -9.75 21.49
N ALA A 248 6.89 -9.75 22.74
CA ALA A 248 5.49 -9.60 23.12
C ALA A 248 4.94 -8.22 22.71
N GLU A 249 5.71 -7.14 22.89
CA GLU A 249 5.34 -5.79 22.43
C GLU A 249 5.19 -5.75 20.91
N VAL A 250 6.14 -6.35 20.16
CA VAL A 250 6.03 -6.46 18.69
C VAL A 250 4.78 -7.25 18.30
N TYR A 251 4.46 -8.35 18.99
CA TYR A 251 3.27 -9.15 18.75
C TYR A 251 1.98 -8.34 18.99
N ILE A 252 1.90 -7.59 20.09
CA ILE A 252 0.73 -6.75 20.39
C ILE A 252 0.50 -5.73 19.28
N ALA A 253 1.55 -5.01 18.86
CA ALA A 253 1.45 -4.02 17.78
C ALA A 253 1.05 -4.68 16.45
N SER A 254 1.61 -5.84 16.11
CA SER A 254 1.23 -6.62 14.92
C SER A 254 -0.25 -6.98 14.93
N ARG A 255 -0.76 -7.52 16.05
CA ARG A 255 -2.18 -7.88 16.17
C ARG A 255 -3.11 -6.68 16.13
N THR A 256 -2.69 -5.54 16.67
CA THR A 256 -3.48 -4.30 16.63
C THR A 256 -3.62 -3.79 15.18
N ILE A 257 -2.51 -3.78 14.41
CA ILE A 257 -2.53 -3.36 13.00
C ILE A 257 -3.35 -4.33 12.16
N ASP A 258 -3.19 -5.65 12.34
CA ASP A 258 -3.98 -6.69 11.67
C ASP A 258 -5.48 -6.49 11.85
N LEU A 259 -5.94 -6.33 13.09
CA LEU A 259 -7.35 -6.16 13.40
C LEU A 259 -7.90 -4.84 12.83
N ALA A 260 -7.15 -3.75 12.93
CA ALA A 260 -7.56 -2.46 12.38
C ALA A 260 -7.64 -2.51 10.85
N ALA A 261 -6.66 -3.11 10.17
CA ALA A 261 -6.66 -3.26 8.71
C ALA A 261 -7.84 -4.12 8.22
N LYS A 262 -8.10 -5.25 8.88
CA LYS A 262 -9.25 -6.11 8.56
C LYS A 262 -10.59 -5.42 8.79
N SER A 263 -10.73 -4.65 9.89
CA SER A 263 -11.93 -3.86 10.16
C SER A 263 -12.22 -2.87 9.04
N VAL A 264 -11.22 -2.10 8.64
CA VAL A 264 -11.32 -1.12 7.56
C VAL A 264 -11.70 -1.77 6.23
N VAL A 265 -10.98 -2.83 5.82
CA VAL A 265 -11.25 -3.55 4.58
C VAL A 265 -12.68 -4.10 4.56
N TRP A 266 -13.12 -4.73 5.64
CA TRP A 266 -14.48 -5.24 5.77
C TRP A 266 -15.52 -4.12 5.70
N ARG A 267 -15.34 -2.99 6.42
CA ARG A 267 -16.29 -1.87 6.37
C ARG A 267 -16.43 -1.30 4.96
N LEU A 268 -15.31 -1.07 4.27
CA LEU A 268 -15.33 -0.53 2.91
C LEU A 268 -15.96 -1.51 1.92
N SER A 269 -15.73 -2.82 2.06
CA SER A 269 -16.34 -3.83 1.20
C SER A 269 -17.85 -3.97 1.39
N GLU A 270 -18.35 -3.68 2.61
CA GLU A 270 -19.77 -3.68 2.95
C GLU A 270 -20.46 -2.31 2.72
N GLY A 271 -19.75 -1.35 2.13
CA GLY A 271 -20.27 0.01 1.92
C GLY A 271 -20.57 0.78 3.21
N ARG A 272 -19.87 0.45 4.29
CA ARG A 272 -20.01 1.10 5.60
C ARG A 272 -19.04 2.27 5.74
N ASP A 273 -19.40 3.22 6.58
CA ASP A 273 -18.49 4.27 7.00
C ASP A 273 -17.27 3.68 7.72
N ALA A 274 -16.08 4.12 7.31
CA ALA A 274 -14.81 3.64 7.82
C ALA A 274 -13.84 4.78 8.19
N ASP A 275 -14.25 6.04 8.15
CA ASP A 275 -13.33 7.18 8.30
C ASP A 275 -12.61 7.16 9.64
N ASP A 276 -13.34 6.96 10.75
CA ASP A 276 -12.74 6.86 12.08
C ASP A 276 -11.76 5.68 12.17
N ASP A 277 -12.14 4.52 11.64
CA ASP A 277 -11.29 3.31 11.64
C ASP A 277 -10.04 3.50 10.77
N LEU A 278 -10.15 4.21 9.63
CA LEU A 278 -9.03 4.55 8.75
C LEU A 278 -8.02 5.46 9.44
N ASP A 279 -8.48 6.49 10.14
CA ASP A 279 -7.58 7.39 10.85
C ASP A 279 -6.88 6.68 12.03
N VAL A 280 -7.60 5.83 12.76
CA VAL A 280 -7.02 4.97 13.79
C VAL A 280 -5.98 4.02 13.20
N LEU A 281 -6.27 3.36 12.08
CA LEU A 281 -5.32 2.49 11.37
C LEU A 281 -4.08 3.27 10.93
N GLY A 282 -4.28 4.42 10.29
CA GLY A 282 -3.19 5.29 9.84
C GLY A 282 -2.28 5.74 10.99
N TYR A 283 -2.88 6.09 12.14
CA TYR A 283 -2.14 6.45 13.34
C TYR A 283 -1.32 5.26 13.89
N TRP A 284 -1.93 4.07 14.00
CA TRP A 284 -1.22 2.88 14.49
C TRP A 284 -0.03 2.51 13.59
N ILE A 285 -0.18 2.54 12.29
CA ILE A 285 0.92 2.30 11.35
C ILE A 285 2.01 3.35 11.54
N ALA A 286 1.65 4.63 11.50
CA ALA A 286 2.63 5.71 11.56
C ALA A 286 3.37 5.78 12.90
N SER A 287 2.70 5.46 14.02
CA SER A 287 3.26 5.58 15.37
C SER A 287 3.94 4.31 15.87
N GLN A 288 3.46 3.11 15.50
CA GLN A 288 3.93 1.86 16.08
C GLN A 288 4.79 1.01 15.14
N ALA A 289 4.56 1.06 13.81
CA ALA A 289 5.24 0.14 12.92
C ALA A 289 6.77 0.39 12.88
N ALA A 290 7.23 1.64 12.86
CA ALA A 290 8.66 1.93 12.86
C ALA A 290 9.37 1.55 14.18
N PRO A 291 8.84 1.85 15.37
CA PRO A 291 9.39 1.36 16.64
C PRO A 291 9.49 -0.17 16.73
N VAL A 292 8.47 -0.90 16.30
CA VAL A 292 8.55 -2.38 16.33
C VAL A 292 9.58 -2.93 15.34
N MET A 293 9.77 -2.28 14.20
CA MET A 293 10.87 -2.64 13.29
C MET A 293 12.25 -2.39 13.90
N GLN A 294 12.41 -1.31 14.68
CA GLN A 294 13.65 -1.06 15.45
C GLN A 294 13.91 -2.16 16.47
N THR A 295 12.85 -2.60 17.17
CA THR A 295 12.93 -3.72 18.13
C THR A 295 13.34 -5.00 17.42
N CYS A 296 12.70 -5.35 16.30
CA CYS A 296 13.06 -6.52 15.50
C CYS A 296 14.54 -6.45 15.06
N HIS A 297 14.97 -5.31 14.55
CA HIS A 297 16.36 -5.07 14.15
C HIS A 297 17.35 -5.25 15.32
N HIS A 298 17.02 -4.67 16.47
CA HIS A 298 17.81 -4.81 17.69
C HIS A 298 17.96 -6.27 18.12
N LEU A 299 16.88 -7.05 18.09
CA LEU A 299 16.88 -8.46 18.47
C LEU A 299 17.72 -9.34 17.54
N HIS A 300 17.93 -8.95 16.28
CA HIS A 300 18.84 -9.60 15.35
C HIS A 300 20.32 -9.23 15.57
N GLY A 301 20.60 -8.13 16.28
CA GLY A 301 21.95 -7.63 16.45
C GLY A 301 22.65 -7.36 15.12
N GLY A 302 23.93 -7.77 15.00
CA GLY A 302 24.70 -7.58 13.76
C GLY A 302 24.08 -8.20 12.50
N MET A 303 23.33 -9.30 12.63
CA MET A 303 22.63 -9.92 11.50
C MET A 303 21.57 -9.00 10.89
N GLY A 304 20.91 -8.16 11.69
CA GLY A 304 19.94 -7.19 11.20
C GLY A 304 20.54 -6.13 10.27
N MET A 305 21.86 -5.89 10.36
CA MET A 305 22.59 -4.92 9.53
C MET A 305 23.12 -5.52 8.23
N ASP A 306 23.04 -6.85 8.05
CA ASP A 306 23.52 -7.52 6.83
C ASP A 306 22.53 -7.28 5.70
N ILE A 307 23.00 -6.71 4.59
CA ILE A 307 22.17 -6.42 3.41
C ILE A 307 21.65 -7.70 2.71
N THR A 308 22.27 -8.84 2.94
CA THR A 308 21.81 -10.13 2.41
C THR A 308 20.70 -10.74 3.26
N TYR A 309 20.53 -10.26 4.51
CA TYR A 309 19.49 -10.70 5.42
C TYR A 309 18.22 -9.84 5.25
N PRO A 310 17.01 -10.43 5.17
CA PRO A 310 15.82 -9.72 4.69
C PRO A 310 15.26 -8.66 5.63
N MET A 311 15.74 -8.53 6.88
CA MET A 311 15.20 -7.58 7.88
C MET A 311 15.15 -6.13 7.38
N HIS A 312 16.17 -5.69 6.61
CA HIS A 312 16.22 -4.33 6.06
C HIS A 312 15.03 -4.01 5.14
N ARG A 313 14.47 -5.00 4.41
CA ARG A 313 13.32 -4.81 3.51
C ARG A 313 12.08 -4.37 4.27
N TYR A 314 11.80 -5.02 5.39
CA TYR A 314 10.65 -4.68 6.25
C TYR A 314 10.81 -3.27 6.84
N TYR A 315 11.96 -3.00 7.45
CA TYR A 315 12.19 -1.73 8.14
C TYR A 315 12.20 -0.53 7.19
N SER A 316 12.90 -0.63 6.06
CA SER A 316 12.97 0.45 5.08
C SER A 316 11.61 0.73 4.45
N THR A 317 10.83 -0.30 4.11
CA THR A 317 9.49 -0.13 3.54
C THR A 317 8.53 0.52 4.54
N ILE A 318 8.53 0.10 5.80
CA ILE A 318 7.70 0.75 6.84
C ILE A 318 8.05 2.24 7.01
N LYS A 319 9.32 2.64 6.90
CA LYS A 319 9.71 4.06 6.92
C LYS A 319 9.09 4.84 5.76
N ASP A 320 9.08 4.27 4.56
CA ASP A 320 8.47 4.91 3.40
C ASP A 320 6.95 4.98 3.53
N LEU A 321 6.27 3.94 4.05
CA LEU A 321 4.84 3.99 4.35
C LEU A 321 4.50 5.03 5.42
N THR A 322 5.30 5.13 6.50
CA THR A 322 5.11 6.15 7.54
C THR A 322 5.17 7.56 6.94
N ARG A 323 6.11 7.80 6.01
CA ARG A 323 6.24 9.08 5.30
C ARG A 323 5.05 9.32 4.37
N LEU A 324 4.61 8.30 3.63
CA LEU A 324 3.41 8.37 2.77
C LEU A 324 2.17 8.78 3.56
N LEU A 325 2.05 8.31 4.79
CA LEU A 325 0.94 8.64 5.70
C LEU A 325 1.08 10.02 6.38
N GLY A 326 2.14 10.77 6.14
CA GLY A 326 2.38 12.08 6.77
C GLY A 326 3.00 12.02 8.16
N GLY A 327 3.30 10.82 8.67
CA GLY A 327 3.92 10.60 9.98
C GLY A 327 2.94 10.63 11.16
N PRO A 328 3.45 10.28 12.37
CA PRO A 328 2.59 10.06 13.54
C PRO A 328 1.87 11.32 14.03
N SER A 329 2.51 12.49 14.00
CA SER A 329 1.87 13.74 14.45
C SER A 329 0.69 14.13 13.56
N HIS A 330 0.86 14.06 12.23
CA HIS A 330 -0.21 14.34 11.28
C HIS A 330 -1.42 13.41 11.49
N ARG A 331 -1.17 12.11 11.67
CA ARG A 331 -2.25 11.13 11.91
C ARG A 331 -2.93 11.34 13.26
N LEU A 332 -2.18 11.72 14.28
CA LEU A 332 -2.75 12.04 15.60
C LEU A 332 -3.67 13.27 15.53
N ASP A 333 -3.27 14.30 14.74
CA ASP A 333 -4.10 15.50 14.55
C ASP A 333 -5.44 15.16 13.87
N LEU A 334 -5.46 14.23 12.90
CA LEU A 334 -6.71 13.76 12.27
C LEU A 334 -7.62 13.05 13.28
N VAL A 335 -7.09 12.09 14.05
CA VAL A 335 -7.84 11.42 15.12
C VAL A 335 -8.36 12.44 16.15
N GLY A 336 -7.54 13.43 16.52
CA GLY A 336 -7.93 14.49 17.46
C GLY A 336 -9.05 15.39 16.94
N ALA A 337 -9.05 15.68 15.64
CA ALA A 337 -10.10 16.49 15.01
C ALA A 337 -11.48 15.82 15.07
N GLN A 338 -11.54 14.49 14.89
CA GLN A 338 -12.79 13.71 15.04
C GLN A 338 -13.34 13.78 16.46
N CYS A 339 -12.48 13.61 17.48
CA CYS A 339 -12.89 13.70 18.88
C CYS A 339 -13.43 15.09 19.25
N SER A 340 -13.04 16.14 18.53
CA SER A 340 -13.47 17.52 18.80
C SER A 340 -14.76 17.91 18.05
N SER A 341 -15.19 17.10 17.09
CA SER A 341 -16.39 17.34 16.26
C SER A 341 -17.65 16.68 16.82
N ASN A 342 -17.49 15.82 17.82
CA ASN A 342 -18.55 15.16 18.58
C ASN A 342 -18.78 15.85 19.93
#